data_d317c8bdda9337b2fc77f05077c64595
#
_entry.id   d317c8bdda9337b2fc77f05077c64595
#
_cell.length_a   1.000
_cell.length_b   1.000
_cell.length_c   1.000
_cell.angle_alpha   90.00
_cell.angle_beta   90.00
_cell.angle_gamma   90.00
#
_symmetry.space_group_name_H-M   'P 1'
#
loop_
_entity.id
_entity.type
_entity.pdbx_description
1 polymer ?
#
loop_
_entity_poly.entity_id
_entity_poly.type
_entity_poly.pdbx_seq_one_letter_code
_entity_poly.pdbx_strand_id
1 'polypeptide(L)'
;MLTRRSLRDSVLGVLMLAGAIGAGVGLAVALLHEAVVWTQSFVFSVAHGQDLGEAALADPWRTLLAPAIGGLLLGVMVKLVRRWRSNDIVDPVEANALYGGKMSLIDSLRLTLATLLSNGSGASVGMEAAYTQAGAGIASTLGQKLHLRRADLRTLVGCGAAAAISAAYGAPLAGAFYAFELVMGGYTIATLAPIGAASVAAVAVAHWLSDPSPALFFGRPAAVEGWDYVACGVLGFLAGWLSILAMQAVTVAERGFRALPIPVWARPALGGLALGALALAVPQVLGAGPGADPSQLARGLEAMAILLVAKIVASALSLGSGFRGGLFSASLLLGGLFGGLAYGVVELLVPGLGLDRMLLVLAGMGAVAAGIIGAPVTMVLLVLEATQDFWAASGVLIGVVVSTTVVRQAFGYSFATWRFHLRGVPIRGAYDVGWVSELTAMRLMRGDVKTILTTQTLDTLRRLHPLGAAKTVFAVEPDGSYAGIIDMGAVHDPSLGDEDAKTPVGELAKHADDFLRPGDDVRSVLQRFCSAEVEALPVVTSPTDRRIVGYVTEAYALRRYSQELERQRGEELGERSLYGRD
;
A
#
# COMPACT_ATOMS: atom_id res chain seq x y z
N MET A 1 -22.72 -32.31 8.57
CA MET A 1 -22.47 -31.58 7.30
C MET A 1 -23.01 -30.16 7.46
N LEU A 2 -22.16 -29.20 7.83
CA LEU A 2 -22.49 -27.78 7.78
C LEU A 2 -22.73 -27.43 6.32
N THR A 3 -23.96 -27.13 5.94
CA THR A 3 -24.27 -26.76 4.57
C THR A 3 -23.55 -25.47 4.22
N ARG A 4 -23.06 -25.32 2.97
CA ARG A 4 -22.37 -24.10 2.46
C ARG A 4 -23.12 -22.79 2.80
N ARG A 5 -24.43 -22.84 2.96
CA ARG A 5 -25.28 -21.73 3.39
C ARG A 5 -25.08 -21.33 4.85
N SER A 6 -24.89 -22.28 5.76
CA SER A 6 -24.74 -21.96 7.20
C SER A 6 -23.39 -21.32 7.53
N LEU A 7 -22.31 -21.68 6.80
CA LEU A 7 -21.00 -21.02 6.92
C LEU A 7 -21.01 -19.58 6.42
N ARG A 8 -21.83 -19.32 5.41
CA ARG A 8 -21.90 -18.00 4.76
C ARG A 8 -22.75 -16.98 5.54
N ASP A 9 -23.74 -17.47 6.30
CA ASP A 9 -24.73 -16.62 6.97
C ASP A 9 -24.53 -16.54 8.49
N SER A 10 -23.53 -17.24 9.05
CA SER A 10 -23.24 -17.27 10.49
C SER A 10 -21.92 -16.55 10.80
N VAL A 11 -21.96 -15.61 11.76
CA VAL A 11 -20.75 -14.94 12.31
C VAL A 11 -19.74 -15.98 12.80
N LEU A 12 -20.22 -17.05 13.45
CA LEU A 12 -19.38 -18.15 13.91
C LEU A 12 -18.69 -18.89 12.76
N GLY A 13 -19.37 -19.04 11.62
CA GLY A 13 -18.81 -19.67 10.43
C GLY A 13 -17.63 -18.86 9.85
N VAL A 14 -17.76 -17.53 9.77
CA VAL A 14 -16.69 -16.64 9.33
C VAL A 14 -15.52 -16.68 10.32
N LEU A 15 -15.79 -16.72 11.62
CA LEU A 15 -14.77 -16.79 12.67
C LEU A 15 -13.98 -18.10 12.61
N MET A 16 -14.65 -19.24 12.46
CA MET A 16 -14.00 -20.54 12.29
C MET A 16 -13.16 -20.60 11.01
N LEU A 17 -13.67 -20.03 9.91
CA LEU A 17 -12.94 -19.95 8.66
C LEU A 17 -11.69 -19.06 8.78
N ALA A 18 -11.80 -17.93 9.46
CA ALA A 18 -10.69 -17.04 9.74
C ALA A 18 -9.62 -17.73 10.59
N GLY A 19 -10.00 -18.44 11.65
CA GLY A 19 -9.09 -19.25 12.46
C GLY A 19 -8.38 -20.35 11.66
N ALA A 20 -9.12 -21.06 10.81
CA ALA A 20 -8.54 -22.09 9.93
C ALA A 20 -7.56 -21.49 8.90
N ILE A 21 -7.89 -20.33 8.32
CA ILE A 21 -6.97 -19.57 7.45
C ILE A 21 -5.75 -19.16 8.24
N GLY A 22 -5.92 -18.61 9.46
CA GLY A 22 -4.81 -18.20 10.31
C GLY A 22 -3.86 -19.36 10.59
N ALA A 23 -4.38 -20.51 10.97
CA ALA A 23 -3.58 -21.72 11.20
C ALA A 23 -2.83 -22.18 9.93
N GLY A 24 -3.52 -22.20 8.78
CA GLY A 24 -2.89 -22.56 7.50
C GLY A 24 -1.82 -21.56 7.04
N VAL A 25 -2.03 -20.27 7.29
CA VAL A 25 -1.05 -19.22 6.98
C VAL A 25 0.13 -19.29 7.97
N GLY A 26 -0.11 -19.52 9.26
CA GLY A 26 0.95 -19.73 10.24
C GLY A 26 1.90 -20.86 9.84
N LEU A 27 1.32 -22.01 9.41
CA LEU A 27 2.10 -23.12 8.85
C LEU A 27 2.89 -22.70 7.60
N ALA A 28 2.25 -21.99 6.66
CA ALA A 28 2.91 -21.54 5.44
C ALA A 28 4.07 -20.59 5.71
N VAL A 29 3.93 -19.68 6.68
CA VAL A 29 4.99 -18.73 7.08
C VAL A 29 6.14 -19.48 7.73
N ALA A 30 5.88 -20.43 8.64
CA ALA A 30 6.91 -21.26 9.25
C ALA A 30 7.72 -22.04 8.20
N LEU A 31 7.03 -22.68 7.25
CA LEU A 31 7.68 -23.40 6.15
C LEU A 31 8.50 -22.48 5.23
N LEU A 32 7.99 -21.27 4.93
CA LEU A 32 8.73 -20.29 4.12
C LEU A 32 9.95 -19.76 4.86
N HIS A 33 9.85 -19.54 6.17
CA HIS A 33 10.98 -19.13 7.01
C HIS A 33 12.09 -20.19 6.98
N GLU A 34 11.72 -21.45 7.24
CA GLU A 34 12.64 -22.58 7.15
C GLU A 34 13.28 -22.71 5.77
N ALA A 35 12.49 -22.55 4.70
CA ALA A 35 13.01 -22.60 3.34
C ALA A 35 14.05 -21.51 3.06
N VAL A 36 13.89 -20.32 3.62
CA VAL A 36 14.89 -19.25 3.52
C VAL A 36 16.16 -19.62 4.28
N VAL A 37 16.02 -20.06 5.52
CA VAL A 37 17.17 -20.46 6.37
C VAL A 37 17.97 -21.60 5.69
N TRP A 38 17.29 -22.63 5.18
CA TRP A 38 17.93 -23.70 4.41
C TRP A 38 18.62 -23.20 3.14
N THR A 39 17.99 -22.28 2.40
CA THR A 39 18.57 -21.70 1.19
C THR A 39 19.84 -20.91 1.54
N GLN A 40 19.80 -20.09 2.59
CA GLN A 40 20.93 -19.31 3.06
C GLN A 40 22.07 -20.22 3.56
N SER A 41 21.75 -21.25 4.36
CA SER A 41 22.72 -22.24 4.83
C SER A 41 23.41 -22.96 3.67
N PHE A 42 22.68 -23.33 2.63
CA PHE A 42 23.24 -23.97 1.44
C PHE A 42 24.10 -23.00 0.61
N VAL A 43 23.60 -21.80 0.34
CA VAL A 43 24.25 -20.81 -0.54
C VAL A 43 25.55 -20.30 0.11
N PHE A 44 25.52 -19.96 1.40
CA PHE A 44 26.65 -19.37 2.10
C PHE A 44 27.48 -20.38 2.90
N SER A 45 27.09 -21.67 2.94
CA SER A 45 27.72 -22.73 3.75
C SER A 45 27.83 -22.40 5.23
N VAL A 46 26.77 -21.84 5.77
CA VAL A 46 26.67 -21.47 7.18
C VAL A 46 25.86 -22.50 7.95
N ALA A 47 26.08 -22.59 9.27
CA ALA A 47 25.25 -23.45 10.10
C ALA A 47 23.79 -23.01 10.05
N HIS A 48 22.86 -23.94 10.19
CA HIS A 48 21.43 -23.67 10.16
C HIS A 48 21.06 -22.67 11.26
N GLY A 49 20.38 -21.57 10.88
CA GLY A 49 19.99 -20.50 11.81
C GLY A 49 21.09 -19.50 12.21
N GLN A 50 22.32 -19.65 11.69
CA GLN A 50 23.38 -18.68 11.92
C GLN A 50 23.17 -17.41 11.10
N ASP A 51 23.50 -16.24 11.67
CA ASP A 51 23.39 -14.96 10.97
C ASP A 51 24.35 -14.89 9.78
N LEU A 52 23.83 -14.45 8.63
CA LEU A 52 24.61 -14.25 7.40
C LEU A 52 25.73 -13.23 7.58
N GLY A 53 25.54 -12.22 8.42
CA GLY A 53 26.52 -11.17 8.66
C GLY A 53 27.80 -11.68 9.33
N GLU A 54 27.69 -12.71 10.17
CA GLU A 54 28.84 -13.35 10.81
C GLU A 54 29.55 -14.34 9.88
N ALA A 55 28.78 -15.03 9.08
CA ALA A 55 29.23 -16.13 8.24
C ALA A 55 29.87 -15.68 6.92
N ALA A 56 29.48 -14.53 6.39
CA ALA A 56 29.98 -13.99 5.13
C ALA A 56 31.52 -13.74 5.13
N LEU A 57 32.13 -13.64 6.32
CA LEU A 57 33.59 -13.50 6.47
C LEU A 57 34.36 -14.77 6.13
N ALA A 58 33.71 -15.94 6.16
CA ALA A 58 34.38 -17.23 5.97
C ALA A 58 34.72 -17.53 4.49
N ASP A 59 33.88 -17.09 3.54
CA ASP A 59 34.10 -17.31 2.10
C ASP A 59 33.78 -16.03 1.27
N PRO A 60 34.80 -15.23 0.95
CA PRO A 60 34.63 -13.98 0.20
C PRO A 60 34.02 -14.18 -1.19
N TRP A 61 34.31 -15.31 -1.86
CA TRP A 61 33.77 -15.56 -3.20
C TRP A 61 32.27 -15.84 -3.18
N ARG A 62 31.78 -16.57 -2.18
CA ARG A 62 30.35 -16.78 -1.99
C ARG A 62 29.65 -15.49 -1.62
N THR A 63 30.22 -14.70 -0.73
CA THR A 63 29.72 -13.38 -0.36
C THR A 63 29.55 -12.47 -1.57
N LEU A 64 30.53 -12.49 -2.49
CA LEU A 64 30.50 -11.67 -3.71
C LEU A 64 29.51 -12.22 -4.75
N LEU A 65 29.54 -13.52 -5.02
CA LEU A 65 28.88 -14.11 -6.17
C LEU A 65 27.45 -14.60 -5.88
N ALA A 66 27.13 -14.98 -4.65
CA ALA A 66 25.81 -15.52 -4.34
C ALA A 66 24.66 -14.55 -4.66
N PRO A 67 24.73 -13.25 -4.27
CA PRO A 67 23.70 -12.30 -4.66
C PRO A 67 23.65 -12.07 -6.16
N ALA A 68 24.78 -12.10 -6.87
CA ALA A 68 24.83 -11.93 -8.34
C ALA A 68 24.18 -13.11 -9.07
N ILE A 69 24.49 -14.35 -8.66
CA ILE A 69 23.91 -15.58 -9.23
C ILE A 69 22.41 -15.64 -8.89
N GLY A 70 22.03 -15.35 -7.64
CA GLY A 70 20.63 -15.28 -7.23
C GLY A 70 19.83 -14.25 -8.03
N GLY A 71 20.43 -13.06 -8.25
CA GLY A 71 19.85 -12.02 -9.11
C GLY A 71 19.68 -12.45 -10.56
N LEU A 72 20.66 -13.19 -11.11
CA LEU A 72 20.57 -13.76 -12.46
C LEU A 72 19.43 -14.79 -12.57
N LEU A 73 19.37 -15.73 -11.62
CA LEU A 73 18.32 -16.74 -11.56
C LEU A 73 16.93 -16.10 -11.43
N LEU A 74 16.80 -15.09 -10.56
CA LEU A 74 15.58 -14.31 -10.42
C LEU A 74 15.18 -13.64 -11.73
N GLY A 75 16.12 -12.99 -12.40
CA GLY A 75 15.88 -12.30 -13.66
C GLY A 75 15.44 -13.25 -14.77
N VAL A 76 16.09 -14.40 -14.89
CA VAL A 76 15.71 -15.48 -15.83
C VAL A 76 14.32 -16.03 -15.49
N MET A 77 14.04 -16.32 -14.22
CA MET A 77 12.73 -16.77 -13.76
C MET A 77 11.63 -15.78 -14.14
N VAL A 78 11.82 -14.50 -13.86
CA VAL A 78 10.86 -13.43 -14.20
C VAL A 78 10.66 -13.33 -15.72
N LYS A 79 11.73 -13.43 -16.51
CA LYS A 79 11.66 -13.41 -17.99
C LYS A 79 10.87 -14.60 -18.54
N LEU A 80 11.12 -15.80 -18.04
CA LEU A 80 10.42 -17.03 -18.48
C LEU A 80 8.94 -16.96 -18.11
N VAL A 81 8.64 -16.57 -16.88
CA VAL A 81 7.25 -16.50 -16.41
C VAL A 81 6.45 -15.41 -17.14
N ARG A 82 7.06 -14.26 -17.45
CA ARG A 82 6.40 -13.20 -18.25
C ARG A 82 6.01 -13.65 -19.65
N ARG A 83 6.69 -14.63 -20.22
CA ARG A 83 6.33 -15.24 -21.52
C ARG A 83 4.97 -15.96 -21.48
N TRP A 84 4.59 -16.48 -20.33
CA TRP A 84 3.39 -17.30 -20.13
C TRP A 84 2.27 -16.51 -19.43
N ARG A 85 2.64 -15.51 -18.64
CA ARG A 85 1.74 -14.62 -17.92
C ARG A 85 2.30 -13.20 -17.88
N SER A 86 1.70 -12.33 -18.67
CA SER A 86 2.10 -10.91 -18.79
C SER A 86 1.52 -10.02 -17.71
N ASN A 87 0.50 -10.49 -16.97
CA ASN A 87 -0.20 -9.68 -15.98
C ASN A 87 0.70 -9.33 -14.79
N ASP A 88 0.58 -8.09 -14.32
CA ASP A 88 1.23 -7.65 -13.09
C ASP A 88 0.64 -8.36 -11.88
N ILE A 89 1.49 -8.54 -10.85
CA ILE A 89 1.09 -9.18 -9.61
C ILE A 89 0.37 -8.15 -8.76
N VAL A 90 -0.87 -8.46 -8.39
CA VAL A 90 -1.70 -7.64 -7.50
C VAL A 90 -1.33 -7.97 -6.06
N ASP A 91 -0.95 -6.96 -5.28
CA ASP A 91 -0.65 -7.14 -3.87
C ASP A 91 -1.93 -7.05 -2.99
N PRO A 92 -1.87 -7.47 -1.71
CA PRO A 92 -3.05 -7.48 -0.82
C PRO A 92 -3.70 -6.11 -0.64
N VAL A 93 -2.93 -5.03 -0.61
CA VAL A 93 -3.44 -3.64 -0.47
C VAL A 93 -4.22 -3.26 -1.72
N GLU A 94 -3.62 -3.48 -2.90
CA GLU A 94 -4.23 -3.22 -4.20
C GLU A 94 -5.47 -4.10 -4.42
N ALA A 95 -5.40 -5.39 -4.04
CA ALA A 95 -6.51 -6.33 -4.15
C ALA A 95 -7.73 -5.86 -3.35
N ASN A 96 -7.52 -5.43 -2.11
CA ASN A 96 -8.60 -4.94 -1.26
C ASN A 96 -9.14 -3.59 -1.72
N ALA A 97 -8.27 -2.66 -2.13
CA ALA A 97 -8.68 -1.33 -2.56
C ALA A 97 -9.45 -1.36 -3.90
N LEU A 98 -8.94 -2.10 -4.90
CA LEU A 98 -9.44 -2.02 -6.28
C LEU A 98 -10.24 -3.25 -6.71
N TYR A 99 -9.84 -4.46 -6.29
CA TYR A 99 -10.38 -5.71 -6.83
C TYR A 99 -11.30 -6.48 -5.87
N GLY A 100 -11.72 -5.84 -4.76
CA GLY A 100 -12.64 -6.45 -3.79
C GLY A 100 -12.09 -7.72 -3.14
N GLY A 101 -10.77 -7.77 -2.92
CA GLY A 101 -10.09 -8.89 -2.31
C GLY A 101 -9.75 -10.05 -3.26
N LYS A 102 -9.96 -9.91 -4.58
CA LYS A 102 -9.63 -10.98 -5.53
C LYS A 102 -8.14 -10.99 -5.85
N MET A 103 -7.49 -12.11 -5.55
CA MET A 103 -6.08 -12.37 -5.85
C MET A 103 -5.93 -13.71 -6.57
N SER A 104 -4.88 -13.81 -7.39
CA SER A 104 -4.49 -15.05 -8.05
C SER A 104 -3.48 -15.80 -7.18
N LEU A 105 -3.77 -17.07 -6.84
CA LEU A 105 -2.85 -17.92 -6.07
C LEU A 105 -1.52 -18.14 -6.81
N ILE A 106 -1.59 -18.32 -8.13
CA ILE A 106 -0.39 -18.55 -8.96
C ILE A 106 0.51 -17.30 -8.94
N ASP A 107 -0.07 -16.11 -9.04
CA ASP A 107 0.70 -14.86 -9.02
C ASP A 107 1.25 -14.57 -7.62
N SER A 108 0.50 -14.96 -6.57
CA SER A 108 0.98 -14.92 -5.18
C SER A 108 2.17 -15.85 -4.99
N LEU A 109 2.09 -17.09 -5.48
CA LEU A 109 3.20 -18.04 -5.42
C LEU A 109 4.43 -17.55 -6.20
N ARG A 110 4.23 -16.91 -7.37
CA ARG A 110 5.33 -16.32 -8.15
C ARG A 110 6.08 -15.25 -7.34
N LEU A 111 5.38 -14.35 -6.67
CA LEU A 111 6.02 -13.33 -5.85
C LEU A 111 6.71 -13.94 -4.64
N THR A 112 6.08 -14.89 -3.98
CA THR A 112 6.64 -15.61 -2.83
C THR A 112 7.96 -16.31 -3.17
N LEU A 113 7.99 -17.06 -4.28
CA LEU A 113 9.21 -17.73 -4.76
C LEU A 113 10.29 -16.73 -5.20
N ALA A 114 9.89 -15.63 -5.84
CA ALA A 114 10.82 -14.58 -6.23
C ALA A 114 11.47 -13.90 -5.00
N THR A 115 10.69 -13.68 -3.93
CA THR A 115 11.20 -13.09 -2.68
C THR A 115 12.07 -14.10 -1.92
N LEU A 116 11.68 -15.37 -1.88
CA LEU A 116 12.48 -16.44 -1.27
C LEU A 116 13.86 -16.54 -1.95
N LEU A 117 13.89 -16.55 -3.29
CA LEU A 117 15.14 -16.56 -4.05
C LEU A 117 15.98 -15.30 -3.80
N SER A 118 15.32 -14.13 -3.70
CA SER A 118 16.01 -12.87 -3.40
C SER A 118 16.66 -12.89 -2.02
N ASN A 119 15.90 -13.18 -0.98
CA ASN A 119 16.40 -13.19 0.40
C ASN A 119 17.38 -14.35 0.63
N GLY A 120 17.06 -15.55 0.11
CA GLY A 120 17.92 -16.73 0.21
C GLY A 120 19.28 -16.56 -0.46
N SER A 121 19.40 -15.71 -1.49
CA SER A 121 20.68 -15.35 -2.12
C SER A 121 21.38 -14.18 -1.44
N GLY A 122 20.88 -13.69 -0.31
CA GLY A 122 21.51 -12.63 0.49
C GLY A 122 21.09 -11.20 0.09
N ALA A 123 20.10 -11.01 -0.79
CA ALA A 123 19.61 -9.66 -1.10
C ALA A 123 19.09 -8.97 0.17
N SER A 124 19.38 -7.67 0.31
CA SER A 124 19.00 -6.86 1.48
C SER A 124 17.52 -6.46 1.43
N VAL A 125 16.64 -7.46 1.55
CA VAL A 125 15.18 -7.31 1.47
C VAL A 125 14.50 -8.21 2.50
N GLY A 126 13.32 -7.77 3.00
CA GLY A 126 12.51 -8.54 3.94
C GLY A 126 11.60 -9.56 3.25
N MET A 127 11.23 -10.60 4.01
CA MET A 127 10.33 -11.67 3.58
C MET A 127 8.85 -11.35 3.79
N GLU A 128 8.51 -10.25 4.48
CA GLU A 128 7.14 -9.91 4.87
C GLU A 128 6.23 -9.75 3.65
N ALA A 129 6.77 -9.20 2.54
CA ALA A 129 6.03 -9.09 1.30
C ALA A 129 5.63 -10.48 0.74
N ALA A 130 6.49 -11.50 0.90
CA ALA A 130 6.18 -12.87 0.52
C ALA A 130 5.16 -13.50 1.47
N TYR A 131 5.33 -13.30 2.77
CA TYR A 131 4.42 -13.84 3.79
C TYR A 131 3.01 -13.29 3.62
N THR A 132 2.87 -11.96 3.52
CA THR A 132 1.56 -11.31 3.33
C THR A 132 0.93 -11.67 2.00
N GLN A 133 1.73 -11.76 0.93
CA GLN A 133 1.24 -12.18 -0.39
C GLN A 133 0.74 -13.63 -0.38
N ALA A 134 1.50 -14.54 0.23
CA ALA A 134 1.10 -15.95 0.35
C ALA A 134 -0.16 -16.09 1.22
N GLY A 135 -0.18 -15.47 2.40
CA GLY A 135 -1.31 -15.53 3.32
C GLY A 135 -2.58 -14.95 2.73
N ALA A 136 -2.52 -13.75 2.17
CA ALA A 136 -3.65 -13.10 1.51
C ALA A 136 -4.10 -13.87 0.25
N GLY A 137 -3.16 -14.43 -0.53
CA GLY A 137 -3.44 -15.24 -1.71
C GLY A 137 -4.17 -16.54 -1.39
N ILE A 138 -3.76 -17.24 -0.32
CA ILE A 138 -4.44 -18.44 0.20
C ILE A 138 -5.86 -18.06 0.63
N ALA A 139 -6.01 -17.02 1.45
CA ALA A 139 -7.28 -16.54 1.97
C ALA A 139 -8.24 -16.13 0.84
N SER A 140 -7.75 -15.35 -0.12
CA SER A 140 -8.50 -14.92 -1.29
C SER A 140 -8.98 -16.10 -2.14
N THR A 141 -8.08 -17.06 -2.42
CA THR A 141 -8.43 -18.24 -3.23
C THR A 141 -9.50 -19.10 -2.55
N LEU A 142 -9.38 -19.29 -1.24
CA LEU A 142 -10.37 -20.03 -0.47
C LEU A 142 -11.74 -19.31 -0.48
N GLY A 143 -11.74 -17.99 -0.25
CA GLY A 143 -12.95 -17.18 -0.28
C GLY A 143 -13.63 -17.17 -1.66
N GLN A 144 -12.85 -17.12 -2.75
CA GLN A 144 -13.35 -17.22 -4.12
C GLN A 144 -13.98 -18.61 -4.40
N LYS A 145 -13.34 -19.71 -3.97
CA LYS A 145 -13.90 -21.07 -4.11
C LYS A 145 -15.18 -21.28 -3.31
N LEU A 146 -15.32 -20.59 -2.18
CA LEU A 146 -16.53 -20.59 -1.36
C LEU A 146 -17.60 -19.62 -1.87
N HIS A 147 -17.32 -18.84 -2.92
CA HIS A 147 -18.21 -17.83 -3.49
C HIS A 147 -18.71 -16.83 -2.42
N LEU A 148 -17.79 -16.34 -1.59
CA LEU A 148 -18.09 -15.36 -0.56
C LEU A 148 -18.44 -14.00 -1.15
N ARG A 149 -19.18 -13.20 -0.38
CA ARG A 149 -19.48 -11.81 -0.75
C ARG A 149 -18.20 -10.98 -0.80
N ARG A 150 -18.22 -9.88 -1.53
CA ARG A 150 -17.07 -8.99 -1.70
C ARG A 150 -16.52 -8.49 -0.35
N ALA A 151 -17.41 -8.12 0.59
CA ALA A 151 -17.01 -7.67 1.93
C ALA A 151 -16.31 -8.78 2.72
N ASP A 152 -16.88 -9.99 2.73
CA ASP A 152 -16.29 -11.14 3.43
C ASP A 152 -14.95 -11.55 2.81
N LEU A 153 -14.83 -11.48 1.48
CA LEU A 153 -13.59 -11.79 0.77
C LEU A 153 -12.48 -10.79 1.13
N ARG A 154 -12.80 -9.49 1.20
CA ARG A 154 -11.87 -8.45 1.66
C ARG A 154 -11.41 -8.71 3.10
N THR A 155 -12.35 -9.07 3.99
CA THR A 155 -12.03 -9.44 5.38
C THR A 155 -11.10 -10.65 5.45
N LEU A 156 -11.34 -11.69 4.63
CA LEU A 156 -10.46 -12.86 4.61
C LEU A 156 -9.06 -12.55 4.09
N VAL A 157 -8.93 -11.67 3.09
CA VAL A 157 -7.62 -11.17 2.63
C VAL A 157 -6.89 -10.46 3.77
N GLY A 158 -7.60 -9.62 4.54
CA GLY A 158 -7.10 -9.02 5.78
C GLY A 158 -6.67 -10.07 6.81
N CYS A 159 -7.48 -11.13 7.03
CA CYS A 159 -7.12 -12.26 7.90
C CYS A 159 -5.81 -12.94 7.46
N GLY A 160 -5.65 -13.18 6.15
CA GLY A 160 -4.44 -13.79 5.61
C GLY A 160 -3.19 -12.92 5.77
N ALA A 161 -3.30 -11.61 5.54
CA ALA A 161 -2.21 -10.67 5.74
C ALA A 161 -1.84 -10.50 7.23
N ALA A 162 -2.87 -10.38 8.10
CA ALA A 162 -2.69 -10.31 9.56
C ALA A 162 -1.99 -11.57 10.10
N ALA A 163 -2.49 -12.74 9.75
CA ALA A 163 -1.94 -14.03 10.14
C ALA A 163 -0.46 -14.18 9.73
N ALA A 164 -0.12 -13.70 8.53
CA ALA A 164 1.24 -13.76 8.01
C ALA A 164 2.23 -12.93 8.84
N ILE A 165 1.89 -11.70 9.18
CA ILE A 165 2.73 -10.82 10.02
C ILE A 165 2.74 -11.32 11.47
N SER A 166 1.59 -11.76 11.99
CA SER A 166 1.50 -12.34 13.33
C SER A 166 2.42 -13.54 13.52
N ALA A 167 2.40 -14.48 12.56
CA ALA A 167 3.26 -15.66 12.59
C ALA A 167 4.75 -15.31 12.45
N ALA A 168 5.08 -14.34 11.58
CA ALA A 168 6.47 -13.95 11.33
C ALA A 168 7.13 -13.29 12.54
N TYR A 169 6.37 -12.57 13.36
CA TYR A 169 6.92 -11.81 14.50
C TYR A 169 6.46 -12.31 15.87
N GLY A 170 5.60 -13.32 15.92
CA GLY A 170 5.02 -13.81 17.18
C GLY A 170 4.09 -12.78 17.86
N ALA A 171 3.57 -11.81 17.09
CA ALA A 171 2.89 -10.61 17.58
C ALA A 171 1.45 -10.53 17.02
N PRO A 172 0.45 -11.14 17.67
CA PRO A 172 -0.92 -11.22 17.15
C PRO A 172 -1.63 -9.85 17.06
N LEU A 173 -1.42 -8.94 18.00
CA LEU A 173 -2.02 -7.61 17.93
C LEU A 173 -1.38 -6.77 16.82
N ALA A 174 -0.05 -6.75 16.74
CA ALA A 174 0.66 -6.03 15.70
C ALA A 174 0.25 -6.54 14.31
N GLY A 175 0.14 -7.85 14.10
CA GLY A 175 -0.30 -8.40 12.83
C GLY A 175 -1.76 -8.06 12.49
N ALA A 176 -2.67 -8.06 13.46
CA ALA A 176 -4.05 -7.63 13.27
C ALA A 176 -4.12 -6.16 12.84
N PHE A 177 -3.38 -5.28 13.53
CA PHE A 177 -3.37 -3.85 13.20
C PHE A 177 -2.63 -3.56 11.89
N TYR A 178 -1.62 -4.34 11.51
CA TYR A 178 -1.04 -4.29 10.17
C TYR A 178 -2.10 -4.45 9.08
N ALA A 179 -2.99 -5.44 9.24
CA ALA A 179 -4.07 -5.63 8.28
C ALA A 179 -5.05 -4.46 8.30
N PHE A 180 -5.40 -3.90 9.46
CA PHE A 180 -6.30 -2.76 9.54
C PHE A 180 -5.72 -1.49 8.93
N GLU A 181 -4.45 -1.20 9.19
CA GLU A 181 -3.81 0.03 8.72
C GLU A 181 -3.45 -0.02 7.23
N LEU A 182 -2.94 -1.14 6.73
CA LEU A 182 -2.40 -1.22 5.37
C LEU A 182 -3.33 -1.90 4.37
N VAL A 183 -4.06 -2.95 4.78
CA VAL A 183 -4.83 -3.78 3.85
C VAL A 183 -6.30 -3.38 3.82
N MET A 184 -6.90 -3.13 5.00
CA MET A 184 -8.33 -2.84 5.12
C MET A 184 -8.63 -1.33 5.05
N GLY A 185 -7.72 -0.49 5.51
CA GLY A 185 -7.91 0.96 5.61
C GLY A 185 -8.73 1.40 6.82
N GLY A 186 -9.00 0.51 7.75
CA GLY A 186 -9.74 0.78 8.97
C GLY A 186 -10.21 -0.50 9.63
N TYR A 187 -10.76 -0.38 10.82
CA TYR A 187 -11.35 -1.49 11.54
C TYR A 187 -12.83 -1.25 11.82
N THR A 188 -13.59 -2.33 11.80
CA THR A 188 -15.00 -2.35 12.25
C THR A 188 -15.16 -3.49 13.24
N ILE A 189 -16.24 -3.47 14.04
CA ILE A 189 -16.54 -4.55 14.97
C ILE A 189 -16.66 -5.89 14.23
N ALA A 190 -17.20 -5.85 13.01
CA ALA A 190 -17.38 -7.06 12.18
C ALA A 190 -16.06 -7.66 11.69
N THR A 191 -15.03 -6.84 11.44
CA THR A 191 -13.71 -7.29 10.93
C THR A 191 -12.73 -7.62 12.06
N LEU A 192 -12.93 -7.03 13.26
CA LEU A 192 -12.02 -7.19 14.38
C LEU A 192 -11.91 -8.65 14.83
N ALA A 193 -13.05 -9.32 15.04
CA ALA A 193 -13.05 -10.69 15.56
C ALA A 193 -12.45 -11.71 14.58
N PRO A 194 -12.79 -11.72 13.27
CA PRO A 194 -12.15 -12.63 12.31
C PRO A 194 -10.65 -12.41 12.17
N ILE A 195 -10.20 -11.15 12.05
CA ILE A 195 -8.79 -10.82 11.89
C ILE A 195 -8.00 -11.17 13.15
N GLY A 196 -8.52 -10.85 14.34
CA GLY A 196 -7.91 -11.24 15.62
C GLY A 196 -7.80 -12.76 15.77
N ALA A 197 -8.87 -13.50 15.44
CA ALA A 197 -8.86 -14.96 15.49
C ALA A 197 -7.83 -15.58 14.54
N ALA A 198 -7.70 -15.04 13.32
CA ALA A 198 -6.68 -15.48 12.36
C ALA A 198 -5.27 -15.20 12.87
N SER A 199 -5.03 -14.02 13.45
CA SER A 199 -3.74 -13.63 14.03
C SER A 199 -3.31 -14.56 15.16
N VAL A 200 -4.20 -14.81 16.13
CA VAL A 200 -3.92 -15.69 17.27
C VAL A 200 -3.70 -17.14 16.82
N ALA A 201 -4.53 -17.65 15.91
CA ALA A 201 -4.38 -18.99 15.38
C ALA A 201 -3.05 -19.18 14.63
N ALA A 202 -2.60 -18.16 13.89
CA ALA A 202 -1.34 -18.19 13.16
C ALA A 202 -0.14 -18.23 14.10
N VAL A 203 -0.13 -17.41 15.15
CA VAL A 203 0.92 -17.42 16.17
C VAL A 203 0.95 -18.76 16.91
N ALA A 204 -0.21 -19.29 17.29
CA ALA A 204 -0.29 -20.59 17.98
C ALA A 204 0.32 -21.72 17.16
N VAL A 205 0.06 -21.76 15.84
CA VAL A 205 0.64 -22.77 14.94
C VAL A 205 2.14 -22.53 14.72
N ALA A 206 2.56 -21.29 14.52
CA ALA A 206 3.97 -20.96 14.35
C ALA A 206 4.80 -21.36 15.59
N HIS A 207 4.30 -21.07 16.79
CA HIS A 207 4.92 -21.47 18.07
C HIS A 207 4.99 -22.99 18.26
N TRP A 208 4.00 -23.72 17.76
CA TRP A 208 4.00 -25.18 17.87
C TRP A 208 5.02 -25.85 16.95
N LEU A 209 5.35 -25.22 15.83
CA LEU A 209 6.26 -25.76 14.81
C LEU A 209 7.70 -25.33 14.97
N SER A 210 7.92 -24.13 15.45
CA SER A 210 9.25 -23.54 15.63
C SER A 210 9.40 -23.14 17.08
N ASP A 211 10.57 -23.41 17.66
CA ASP A 211 10.89 -22.88 18.99
C ASP A 211 10.73 -21.35 18.96
N PRO A 212 10.01 -20.76 19.91
CA PRO A 212 9.75 -19.33 19.89
C PRO A 212 11.01 -18.54 20.27
N SER A 213 11.98 -18.51 19.37
CA SER A 213 12.93 -17.40 19.39
C SER A 213 12.12 -16.18 18.90
N PRO A 214 11.77 -15.25 19.79
CA PRO A 214 11.07 -14.06 19.34
C PRO A 214 11.98 -13.40 18.31
N ALA A 215 11.44 -13.21 17.10
CA ALA A 215 12.18 -12.58 16.00
C ALA A 215 12.73 -11.19 16.39
N LEU A 216 12.23 -10.66 17.51
CA LEU A 216 12.60 -9.38 18.10
C LEU A 216 12.75 -9.56 19.62
N PHE A 217 13.91 -10.05 20.07
CA PHE A 217 14.21 -10.10 21.50
C PHE A 217 14.91 -8.81 21.91
N PHE A 218 14.16 -7.90 22.50
CA PHE A 218 14.70 -6.66 23.07
C PHE A 218 14.76 -6.76 24.60
N GLY A 219 15.83 -6.22 25.18
CA GLY A 219 15.85 -5.93 26.60
C GLY A 219 14.73 -4.93 26.97
N ARG A 220 14.35 -4.91 28.23
CA ARG A 220 13.47 -3.85 28.76
C ARG A 220 14.28 -2.61 29.10
N PRO A 221 13.73 -1.39 28.91
CA PRO A 221 14.32 -0.19 29.49
C PRO A 221 14.48 -0.34 31.00
N ALA A 222 15.53 0.23 31.55
CA ALA A 222 15.81 0.12 33.00
C ALA A 222 14.87 1.02 33.81
N ALA A 223 14.69 2.27 33.37
CA ALA A 223 13.74 3.23 33.92
C ALA A 223 13.43 4.28 32.84
N VAL A 224 12.18 4.66 32.70
CA VAL A 224 11.77 5.70 31.73
C VAL A 224 11.48 6.98 32.50
N GLU A 225 12.22 8.05 32.22
CA GLU A 225 12.08 9.35 32.83
C GLU A 225 11.44 10.38 31.86
N GLY A 226 11.08 11.57 32.35
CA GLY A 226 10.41 12.58 31.52
C GLY A 226 11.23 13.06 30.32
N TRP A 227 12.55 13.13 30.44
CA TRP A 227 13.46 13.53 29.37
C TRP A 227 13.57 12.51 28.25
N ASP A 228 13.36 11.23 28.54
CA ASP A 228 13.32 10.17 27.54
C ASP A 228 12.21 10.40 26.53
N TYR A 229 11.03 10.84 26.97
CA TYR A 229 9.91 11.15 26.08
C TYR A 229 10.20 12.32 25.14
N VAL A 230 10.90 13.36 25.65
CA VAL A 230 11.35 14.48 24.81
C VAL A 230 12.37 13.99 23.78
N ALA A 231 13.32 13.17 24.20
CA ALA A 231 14.31 12.55 23.31
C ALA A 231 13.64 11.68 22.24
N CYS A 232 12.62 10.88 22.58
CA CYS A 232 11.82 10.10 21.62
C CYS A 232 11.12 11.01 20.60
N GLY A 233 10.62 12.18 21.00
CA GLY A 233 10.01 13.15 20.09
C GLY A 233 11.01 13.74 19.09
N VAL A 234 12.18 14.17 19.55
CA VAL A 234 13.26 14.66 18.70
C VAL A 234 13.78 13.56 17.76
N LEU A 235 13.97 12.37 18.31
CA LEU A 235 14.37 11.19 17.51
C LEU A 235 13.34 10.90 16.43
N GLY A 236 12.04 10.95 16.75
CA GLY A 236 10.95 10.75 15.80
C GLY A 236 10.98 11.76 14.65
N PHE A 237 11.27 13.03 14.93
CA PHE A 237 11.41 14.07 13.90
C PHE A 237 12.55 13.71 12.91
N LEU A 238 13.71 13.35 13.43
CA LEU A 238 14.86 12.97 12.61
C LEU A 238 14.63 11.63 11.89
N ALA A 239 13.96 10.67 12.54
CA ALA A 239 13.56 9.39 11.95
C ALA A 239 12.62 9.55 10.76
N GLY A 240 11.74 10.55 10.78
CA GLY A 240 10.90 10.90 9.63
C GLY A 240 11.72 11.27 8.39
N TRP A 241 12.73 12.09 8.54
CA TRP A 241 13.64 12.46 7.45
C TRP A 241 14.49 11.27 6.98
N LEU A 242 14.97 10.44 7.90
CA LEU A 242 15.70 9.22 7.55
C LEU A 242 14.82 8.26 6.74
N SER A 243 13.55 8.12 7.11
CA SER A 243 12.57 7.31 6.39
C SER A 243 12.38 7.80 4.94
N ILE A 244 12.24 9.12 4.75
CA ILE A 244 12.14 9.73 3.42
C ILE A 244 13.41 9.47 2.61
N LEU A 245 14.58 9.65 3.22
CA LEU A 245 15.88 9.40 2.58
C LEU A 245 15.98 7.94 2.10
N ALA A 246 15.62 6.98 2.95
CA ALA A 246 15.67 5.55 2.61
C ALA A 246 14.71 5.21 1.45
N MET A 247 13.49 5.74 1.44
CA MET A 247 12.54 5.54 0.34
C MET A 247 13.03 6.19 -0.97
N GLN A 248 13.61 7.38 -0.89
CA GLN A 248 14.16 8.07 -2.07
C GLN A 248 15.40 7.35 -2.60
N ALA A 249 16.27 6.80 -1.73
CA ALA A 249 17.44 6.05 -2.14
C ALA A 249 17.07 4.86 -3.04
N VAL A 250 16.00 4.11 -2.68
CA VAL A 250 15.46 3.04 -3.53
C VAL A 250 15.01 3.57 -4.89
N THR A 251 14.31 4.70 -4.91
CA THR A 251 13.81 5.31 -6.16
C THR A 251 14.95 5.79 -7.06
N VAL A 252 15.98 6.40 -6.48
CA VAL A 252 17.18 6.85 -7.21
C VAL A 252 17.92 5.65 -7.78
N ALA A 253 18.12 4.59 -6.99
CA ALA A 253 18.76 3.36 -7.46
C ALA A 253 17.95 2.73 -8.61
N GLU A 254 16.62 2.67 -8.51
CA GLU A 254 15.75 2.15 -9.56
C GLU A 254 15.88 2.97 -10.86
N ARG A 255 15.91 4.31 -10.78
CA ARG A 255 16.13 5.18 -11.92
C ARG A 255 17.53 4.96 -12.53
N GLY A 256 18.56 4.81 -11.69
CA GLY A 256 19.92 4.50 -12.13
C GLY A 256 19.98 3.18 -12.91
N PHE A 257 19.41 2.10 -12.37
CA PHE A 257 19.36 0.81 -13.08
C PHE A 257 18.52 0.85 -14.35
N ARG A 258 17.47 1.68 -14.41
CA ARG A 258 16.67 1.87 -15.64
C ARG A 258 17.44 2.59 -16.73
N ALA A 259 18.33 3.52 -16.38
CA ALA A 259 19.15 4.28 -17.34
C ALA A 259 20.27 3.44 -17.96
N LEU A 260 20.67 2.34 -17.34
CA LEU A 260 21.71 1.46 -17.89
C LEU A 260 21.21 0.71 -19.13
N PRO A 261 22.04 0.59 -20.20
CA PRO A 261 21.71 -0.15 -21.43
C PRO A 261 21.79 -1.68 -21.20
N ILE A 262 21.14 -2.18 -20.15
CA ILE A 262 21.15 -3.57 -19.74
C ILE A 262 19.72 -4.11 -19.77
N PRO A 263 19.49 -5.32 -20.32
CA PRO A 263 18.18 -5.91 -20.35
C PRO A 263 17.61 -6.10 -18.94
N VAL A 264 16.30 -5.86 -18.78
CA VAL A 264 15.60 -5.84 -17.48
C VAL A 264 15.88 -7.10 -16.64
N TRP A 265 15.98 -8.27 -17.28
CA TRP A 265 16.25 -9.54 -16.60
C TRP A 265 17.67 -9.67 -16.04
N ALA A 266 18.64 -8.90 -16.56
CA ALA A 266 20.03 -8.94 -16.09
C ALA A 266 20.33 -7.90 -14.99
N ARG A 267 19.47 -6.91 -14.79
CA ARG A 267 19.65 -5.87 -13.76
C ARG A 267 19.82 -6.41 -12.33
N PRO A 268 19.03 -7.42 -11.88
CA PRO A 268 19.22 -7.98 -10.55
C PRO A 268 20.60 -8.65 -10.37
N ALA A 269 21.17 -9.23 -11.41
CA ALA A 269 22.52 -9.81 -11.34
C ALA A 269 23.59 -8.73 -11.08
N LEU A 270 23.49 -7.59 -11.76
CA LEU A 270 24.40 -6.46 -11.54
C LEU A 270 24.21 -5.85 -10.15
N GLY A 271 22.95 -5.67 -9.71
CA GLY A 271 22.64 -5.20 -8.36
C GLY A 271 23.17 -6.15 -7.29
N GLY A 272 23.04 -7.46 -7.53
CA GLY A 272 23.58 -8.50 -6.65
C GLY A 272 25.10 -8.48 -6.57
N LEU A 273 25.80 -8.23 -7.69
CA LEU A 273 27.26 -8.07 -7.70
C LEU A 273 27.69 -6.84 -6.91
N ALA A 274 27.01 -5.70 -7.09
CA ALA A 274 27.29 -4.49 -6.32
C ALA A 274 27.01 -4.69 -4.82
N LEU A 275 25.93 -5.40 -4.48
CA LEU A 275 25.61 -5.79 -3.09
C LEU A 275 26.69 -6.71 -2.50
N GLY A 276 27.13 -7.73 -3.25
CA GLY A 276 28.17 -8.65 -2.83
C GLY A 276 29.50 -7.92 -2.59
N ALA A 277 29.87 -6.96 -3.45
CA ALA A 277 31.03 -6.12 -3.25
C ALA A 277 30.94 -5.26 -1.99
N LEU A 278 29.76 -4.68 -1.70
CA LEU A 278 29.50 -3.97 -0.45
C LEU A 278 29.60 -4.91 0.76
N ALA A 279 29.09 -6.13 0.64
CA ALA A 279 29.09 -7.13 1.71
C ALA A 279 30.50 -7.65 2.06
N LEU A 280 31.47 -7.55 1.15
CA LEU A 280 32.87 -7.85 1.48
C LEU A 280 33.45 -6.85 2.49
N ALA A 281 32.97 -5.61 2.49
CA ALA A 281 33.38 -4.59 3.45
C ALA A 281 32.49 -4.58 4.71
N VAL A 282 31.18 -4.78 4.53
CA VAL A 282 30.17 -4.75 5.61
C VAL A 282 29.24 -5.95 5.47
N PRO A 283 29.62 -7.14 5.96
CA PRO A 283 28.87 -8.38 5.76
C PRO A 283 27.43 -8.35 6.27
N GLN A 284 27.15 -7.56 7.31
CA GLN A 284 25.84 -7.42 7.96
C GLN A 284 24.77 -6.77 7.06
N VAL A 285 25.14 -6.30 5.87
CA VAL A 285 24.17 -5.79 4.90
C VAL A 285 23.38 -6.89 4.20
N LEU A 286 23.86 -8.13 4.22
CA LEU A 286 23.20 -9.27 3.59
C LEU A 286 21.89 -9.64 4.29
N GLY A 287 20.95 -10.14 3.50
CA GLY A 287 19.62 -10.56 3.99
C GLY A 287 18.77 -9.41 4.54
N ALA A 288 17.67 -9.76 5.19
CA ALA A 288 16.78 -8.80 5.85
C ALA A 288 17.46 -8.08 7.03
N GLY A 289 18.47 -8.70 7.59
CA GLY A 289 19.05 -8.39 8.89
C GLY A 289 18.26 -9.09 10.01
N PRO A 290 18.91 -9.59 11.05
CA PRO A 290 18.22 -9.96 12.26
C PRO A 290 17.65 -8.68 12.82
N GLY A 291 16.41 -8.42 12.97
CA GLY A 291 15.89 -7.20 13.64
C GLY A 291 16.97 -6.40 14.41
N ALA A 292 16.71 -5.50 15.27
CA ALA A 292 17.81 -4.84 15.99
C ALA A 292 18.52 -5.83 16.94
N ASP A 293 19.45 -6.61 16.40
CA ASP A 293 20.27 -7.55 17.19
C ASP A 293 21.07 -6.75 18.23
N PRO A 294 20.99 -7.09 19.51
CA PRO A 294 21.78 -6.45 20.56
C PRO A 294 23.29 -6.42 20.28
N SER A 295 23.82 -7.44 19.58
CA SER A 295 25.24 -7.49 19.20
C SER A 295 25.64 -6.39 18.21
N GLN A 296 24.76 -6.02 17.30
CA GLN A 296 24.95 -4.94 16.34
C GLN A 296 24.90 -3.57 17.04
N LEU A 297 24.07 -3.46 18.07
CA LEU A 297 23.90 -2.25 18.87
C LEU A 297 25.03 -2.05 19.89
N ALA A 298 25.76 -3.12 20.26
CA ALA A 298 26.91 -3.04 21.17
C ALA A 298 28.19 -2.50 20.50
N ARG A 299 28.17 -2.29 19.17
CA ARG A 299 29.30 -1.74 18.41
C ARG A 299 29.51 -0.26 18.71
N GLY A 300 30.71 0.23 18.46
CA GLY A 300 31.02 1.65 18.57
C GLY A 300 30.21 2.51 17.59
N LEU A 301 30.08 3.80 17.89
CA LEU A 301 29.31 4.78 17.10
C LEU A 301 29.67 4.78 15.61
N GLU A 302 30.97 4.71 15.31
CA GLU A 302 31.48 4.67 13.93
C GLU A 302 30.96 3.44 13.16
N ALA A 303 31.05 2.25 13.77
CA ALA A 303 30.59 1.01 13.14
C ALA A 303 29.06 1.02 12.92
N MET A 304 28.29 1.55 13.87
CA MET A 304 26.83 1.69 13.70
C MET A 304 26.49 2.68 12.58
N ALA A 305 27.21 3.80 12.47
CA ALA A 305 26.99 4.78 11.41
C ALA A 305 27.31 4.20 10.02
N ILE A 306 28.43 3.49 9.89
CA ILE A 306 28.82 2.79 8.66
C ILE A 306 27.74 1.76 8.28
N LEU A 307 27.29 0.95 9.23
CA LEU A 307 26.28 -0.07 8.98
C LEU A 307 24.92 0.55 8.59
N LEU A 308 24.52 1.65 9.22
CA LEU A 308 23.29 2.37 8.88
C LEU A 308 23.30 2.81 7.41
N VAL A 309 24.38 3.48 6.98
CA VAL A 309 24.52 3.98 5.61
C VAL A 309 24.64 2.80 4.63
N ALA A 310 25.48 1.81 4.95
CA ALA A 310 25.66 0.63 4.11
C ALA A 310 24.35 -0.15 3.93
N LYS A 311 23.51 -0.27 4.96
CA LYS A 311 22.21 -0.96 4.90
C LYS A 311 21.20 -0.21 4.01
N ILE A 312 21.16 1.12 4.08
CA ILE A 312 20.33 1.93 3.17
C ILE A 312 20.77 1.69 1.72
N VAL A 313 22.07 1.74 1.45
CA VAL A 313 22.62 1.50 0.11
C VAL A 313 22.34 0.07 -0.36
N ALA A 314 22.53 -0.93 0.49
CA ALA A 314 22.28 -2.33 0.18
C ALA A 314 20.81 -2.59 -0.18
N SER A 315 19.88 -2.03 0.61
CA SER A 315 18.44 -2.14 0.35
C SER A 315 18.04 -1.41 -0.94
N ALA A 316 18.64 -0.24 -1.19
CA ALA A 316 18.42 0.52 -2.42
C ALA A 316 18.96 -0.22 -3.66
N LEU A 317 20.16 -0.81 -3.59
CA LEU A 317 20.72 -1.63 -4.66
C LEU A 317 19.86 -2.88 -4.92
N SER A 318 19.42 -3.56 -3.86
CA SER A 318 18.59 -4.75 -3.98
C SER A 318 17.26 -4.45 -4.65
N LEU A 319 16.45 -3.58 -4.07
CA LEU A 319 15.11 -3.25 -4.60
C LEU A 319 15.19 -2.51 -5.92
N GLY A 320 16.12 -1.56 -6.04
CA GLY A 320 16.30 -0.74 -7.26
C GLY A 320 16.72 -1.55 -8.47
N SER A 321 17.53 -2.61 -8.31
CA SER A 321 17.92 -3.49 -9.41
C SER A 321 16.85 -4.50 -9.82
N GLY A 322 15.83 -4.74 -8.97
CA GLY A 322 14.70 -5.59 -9.27
C GLY A 322 14.58 -6.87 -8.44
N PHE A 323 15.37 -7.04 -7.39
CA PHE A 323 15.10 -8.06 -6.37
C PHE A 323 13.72 -7.85 -5.77
N ARG A 324 13.08 -8.92 -5.33
CA ARG A 324 11.73 -8.90 -4.77
C ARG A 324 11.78 -9.03 -3.26
N GLY A 325 10.99 -8.19 -2.57
CA GLY A 325 10.91 -8.16 -1.11
C GLY A 325 10.36 -6.84 -0.60
N GLY A 326 10.35 -6.69 0.73
CA GLY A 326 9.90 -5.49 1.43
C GLY A 326 11.04 -4.77 2.18
N LEU A 327 10.70 -3.63 2.76
CA LEU A 327 11.60 -2.86 3.64
C LEU A 327 11.23 -3.03 5.13
N PHE A 328 10.32 -3.93 5.50
CA PHE A 328 9.82 -4.03 6.87
C PHE A 328 10.96 -4.35 7.85
N SER A 329 11.58 -5.53 7.77
CA SER A 329 12.70 -5.91 8.63
C SER A 329 13.88 -4.95 8.50
N ALA A 330 14.19 -4.50 7.27
CA ALA A 330 15.27 -3.55 7.05
C ALA A 330 15.00 -2.20 7.77
N SER A 331 13.75 -1.74 7.79
CA SER A 331 13.39 -0.49 8.48
C SER A 331 13.49 -0.60 10.00
N LEU A 332 13.18 -1.76 10.57
CA LEU A 332 13.36 -2.03 11.99
C LEU A 332 14.85 -1.95 12.37
N LEU A 333 15.73 -2.61 11.60
CA LEU A 333 17.17 -2.55 11.83
C LEU A 333 17.72 -1.12 11.66
N LEU A 334 17.33 -0.42 10.58
CA LEU A 334 17.75 0.97 10.36
C LEU A 334 17.33 1.87 11.54
N GLY A 335 16.12 1.69 12.02
CA GLY A 335 15.59 2.46 13.15
C GLY A 335 16.32 2.14 14.47
N GLY A 336 16.61 0.87 14.74
CA GLY A 336 17.37 0.46 15.92
C GLY A 336 18.80 1.02 15.92
N LEU A 337 19.51 0.93 14.78
CA LEU A 337 20.84 1.54 14.60
C LEU A 337 20.79 3.05 14.78
N PHE A 338 19.78 3.71 14.22
CA PHE A 338 19.60 5.15 14.34
C PHE A 338 19.32 5.59 15.77
N GLY A 339 18.46 4.85 16.50
CA GLY A 339 18.21 5.10 17.93
C GLY A 339 19.45 4.90 18.79
N GLY A 340 20.23 3.83 18.53
CA GLY A 340 21.51 3.58 19.21
C GLY A 340 22.56 4.65 18.93
N LEU A 341 22.64 5.14 17.68
CA LEU A 341 23.50 6.27 17.31
C LEU A 341 23.07 7.57 18.02
N ALA A 342 21.76 7.86 18.03
CA ALA A 342 21.25 9.04 18.71
C ALA A 342 21.59 9.04 20.21
N TYR A 343 21.41 7.90 20.88
CA TYR A 343 21.83 7.74 22.26
C TYR A 343 23.33 8.03 22.43
N GLY A 344 24.18 7.39 21.63
CA GLY A 344 25.62 7.58 21.76
C GLY A 344 26.10 9.00 21.46
N VAL A 345 25.46 9.70 20.51
CA VAL A 345 25.75 11.12 20.24
C VAL A 345 25.33 12.01 21.42
N VAL A 346 24.13 11.77 22.00
CA VAL A 346 23.67 12.52 23.16
C VAL A 346 24.59 12.30 24.36
N GLU A 347 24.98 11.05 24.64
CA GLU A 347 25.90 10.73 25.75
C GLU A 347 27.28 11.39 25.57
N LEU A 348 27.73 11.53 24.30
CA LEU A 348 28.99 12.24 24.00
C LEU A 348 28.88 13.76 24.22
N LEU A 349 27.75 14.36 23.84
CA LEU A 349 27.55 15.83 23.89
C LEU A 349 27.11 16.31 25.26
N VAL A 350 26.29 15.53 25.96
CA VAL A 350 25.72 15.87 27.29
C VAL A 350 25.81 14.64 28.20
N PRO A 351 27.02 14.30 28.68
CA PRO A 351 27.21 13.17 29.56
C PRO A 351 26.35 13.27 30.81
N GLY A 352 25.68 12.16 31.17
CA GLY A 352 24.90 12.09 32.41
C GLY A 352 23.50 12.67 32.33
N LEU A 353 22.94 12.87 31.12
CA LEU A 353 21.51 13.22 30.93
C LEU A 353 20.56 12.10 31.40
N GLY A 354 21.09 10.89 31.62
CA GLY A 354 20.33 9.76 32.18
C GLY A 354 19.34 9.11 31.22
N LEU A 355 19.49 9.30 29.89
CA LEU A 355 18.61 8.68 28.90
C LEU A 355 18.78 7.14 28.88
N ASP A 356 17.66 6.44 28.71
CA ASP A 356 17.69 4.99 28.53
C ASP A 356 18.02 4.63 27.08
N ARG A 357 19.14 3.91 26.90
CA ARG A 357 19.63 3.47 25.59
C ARG A 357 18.63 2.57 24.87
N MET A 358 18.03 1.62 25.61
CA MET A 358 17.13 0.66 25.01
C MET A 358 15.85 1.33 24.53
N LEU A 359 15.33 2.29 25.28
CA LEU A 359 14.16 3.06 24.86
C LEU A 359 14.41 3.84 23.57
N LEU A 360 15.57 4.49 23.42
CA LEU A 360 15.89 5.22 22.18
C LEU A 360 16.06 4.28 20.99
N VAL A 361 16.64 3.08 21.20
CA VAL A 361 16.69 2.03 20.16
C VAL A 361 15.29 1.62 19.72
N LEU A 362 14.41 1.31 20.67
CA LEU A 362 13.03 0.90 20.39
C LEU A 362 12.22 2.03 19.74
N ALA A 363 12.38 3.27 20.21
CA ALA A 363 11.73 4.43 19.63
C ALA A 363 12.20 4.70 18.19
N GLY A 364 13.51 4.60 17.94
CA GLY A 364 14.07 4.71 16.60
C GLY A 364 13.54 3.62 15.68
N MET A 365 13.53 2.38 16.15
CA MET A 365 13.01 1.23 15.42
C MET A 365 11.54 1.43 15.01
N GLY A 366 10.68 1.78 15.97
CA GLY A 366 9.27 2.04 15.70
C GLY A 366 9.07 3.24 14.78
N ALA A 367 9.78 4.36 15.03
CA ALA A 367 9.62 5.60 14.28
C ALA A 367 10.06 5.49 12.81
N VAL A 368 11.22 4.86 12.52
CA VAL A 368 11.69 4.67 11.15
C VAL A 368 10.80 3.67 10.42
N ALA A 369 10.45 2.54 11.06
CA ALA A 369 9.59 1.55 10.44
C ALA A 369 8.19 2.11 10.16
N ALA A 370 7.58 2.85 11.09
CA ALA A 370 6.29 3.49 10.87
C ALA A 370 6.34 4.52 9.74
N GLY A 371 7.42 5.30 9.64
CA GLY A 371 7.61 6.28 8.56
C GLY A 371 7.74 5.63 7.18
N ILE A 372 8.46 4.51 7.07
CA ILE A 372 8.64 3.78 5.80
C ILE A 372 7.39 3.00 5.43
N ILE A 373 6.82 2.23 6.38
CA ILE A 373 5.74 1.27 6.10
C ILE A 373 4.38 1.98 6.03
N GLY A 374 4.18 3.01 6.88
CA GLY A 374 2.92 3.73 6.99
C GLY A 374 1.90 3.06 7.92
N ALA A 375 2.36 2.30 8.92
CA ALA A 375 1.54 1.58 9.89
C ALA A 375 1.96 1.96 11.34
N PRO A 376 1.58 3.13 11.83
CA PRO A 376 2.03 3.64 13.12
C PRO A 376 1.58 2.79 14.31
N VAL A 377 0.30 2.40 14.38
CA VAL A 377 -0.22 1.61 15.51
C VAL A 377 0.40 0.22 15.52
N THR A 378 0.59 -0.38 14.35
CA THR A 378 1.28 -1.66 14.19
C THR A 378 2.66 -1.66 14.83
N MET A 379 3.45 -0.59 14.60
CA MET A 379 4.82 -0.51 15.15
C MET A 379 4.83 -0.34 16.66
N VAL A 380 3.92 0.44 17.22
CA VAL A 380 3.78 0.60 18.68
C VAL A 380 3.37 -0.74 19.32
N LEU A 381 2.40 -1.44 18.73
CA LEU A 381 1.95 -2.74 19.23
C LEU A 381 3.03 -3.81 19.08
N LEU A 382 3.82 -3.77 18.00
CA LEU A 382 4.94 -4.69 17.81
C LEU A 382 5.97 -4.55 18.94
N VAL A 383 6.32 -3.31 19.31
CA VAL A 383 7.22 -3.06 20.44
C VAL A 383 6.57 -3.45 21.76
N LEU A 384 5.28 -3.16 21.96
CA LEU A 384 4.56 -3.55 23.16
C LEU A 384 4.55 -5.08 23.35
N GLU A 385 4.25 -5.83 22.30
CA GLU A 385 4.23 -7.31 22.35
C GLU A 385 5.63 -7.90 22.55
N ALA A 386 6.66 -7.30 21.94
CA ALA A 386 8.03 -7.76 22.06
C ALA A 386 8.65 -7.46 23.43
N THR A 387 8.37 -6.30 24.03
CA THR A 387 8.98 -5.88 25.29
C THR A 387 8.11 -6.16 26.51
N GLN A 388 6.78 -6.24 26.31
CA GLN A 388 5.76 -6.30 27.37
C GLN A 388 5.90 -5.13 28.37
N ASP A 389 6.33 -3.97 27.87
CA ASP A 389 6.55 -2.77 28.64
C ASP A 389 5.71 -1.62 28.09
N PHE A 390 4.74 -1.17 28.89
CA PHE A 390 3.82 -0.10 28.51
C PHE A 390 4.51 1.28 28.42
N TRP A 391 5.48 1.55 29.29
CA TRP A 391 6.18 2.82 29.32
C TRP A 391 7.11 2.95 28.10
N ALA A 392 7.80 1.87 27.74
CA ALA A 392 8.55 1.79 26.50
C ALA A 392 7.66 2.03 25.27
N ALA A 393 6.52 1.35 25.19
CA ALA A 393 5.57 1.53 24.09
C ALA A 393 5.03 2.98 24.02
N SER A 394 4.86 3.66 25.17
CA SER A 394 4.44 5.07 25.22
C SER A 394 5.52 6.00 24.64
N GLY A 395 6.80 5.76 24.94
CA GLY A 395 7.92 6.50 24.33
C GLY A 395 8.00 6.26 22.81
N VAL A 396 7.85 5.01 22.39
CA VAL A 396 7.79 4.64 20.96
C VAL A 396 6.61 5.32 20.26
N LEU A 397 5.44 5.39 20.89
CA LEU A 397 4.25 6.08 20.35
C LEU A 397 4.56 7.54 20.00
N ILE A 398 5.25 8.27 20.89
CA ILE A 398 5.65 9.67 20.63
C ILE A 398 6.54 9.74 19.39
N GLY A 399 7.61 8.93 19.33
CA GLY A 399 8.52 8.89 18.18
C GLY A 399 7.80 8.54 16.87
N VAL A 400 6.92 7.55 16.90
CA VAL A 400 6.12 7.09 15.76
C VAL A 400 5.17 8.17 15.24
N VAL A 401 4.42 8.83 16.14
CA VAL A 401 3.47 9.91 15.77
C VAL A 401 4.20 11.07 15.13
N VAL A 402 5.31 11.51 15.69
CA VAL A 402 6.11 12.59 15.13
C VAL A 402 6.69 12.20 13.77
N SER A 403 7.31 11.02 13.67
CA SER A 403 7.91 10.53 12.41
C SER A 403 6.89 10.42 11.29
N THR A 404 5.75 9.78 11.55
CA THR A 404 4.70 9.61 10.53
C THR A 404 4.08 10.94 10.12
N THR A 405 3.98 11.91 11.06
CA THR A 405 3.53 13.27 10.73
C THR A 405 4.51 13.97 9.80
N VAL A 406 5.82 13.89 10.07
CA VAL A 406 6.87 14.44 9.21
C VAL A 406 6.80 13.83 7.82
N VAL A 407 6.75 12.50 7.71
CA VAL A 407 6.69 11.80 6.43
C VAL A 407 5.42 12.18 5.66
N ARG A 408 4.28 12.26 6.34
CA ARG A 408 3.00 12.62 5.71
C ARG A 408 2.98 14.05 5.20
N GLN A 409 3.55 15.01 5.93
CA GLN A 409 3.58 16.41 5.53
C GLN A 409 4.65 16.72 4.49
N ALA A 410 5.85 16.14 4.62
CA ALA A 410 6.97 16.46 3.75
C ALA A 410 7.01 15.60 2.47
N PHE A 411 6.52 14.35 2.51
CA PHE A 411 6.60 13.41 1.38
C PHE A 411 5.23 12.94 0.89
N GLY A 412 4.28 12.73 1.81
CA GLY A 412 2.87 12.39 1.50
C GLY A 412 2.59 10.92 1.24
N TYR A 413 3.58 10.04 1.24
CA TYR A 413 3.44 8.63 0.90
C TYR A 413 4.23 7.73 1.85
N SER A 414 3.72 6.50 2.10
CA SER A 414 4.52 5.39 2.61
C SER A 414 5.23 4.67 1.45
N PHE A 415 6.13 3.74 1.74
CA PHE A 415 6.86 3.00 0.70
C PHE A 415 5.92 2.23 -0.26
N ALA A 416 4.88 1.59 0.27
CA ALA A 416 3.91 0.86 -0.54
C ALA A 416 3.09 1.82 -1.43
N THR A 417 2.54 2.89 -0.85
CA THR A 417 1.71 3.86 -1.60
C THR A 417 2.53 4.68 -2.59
N TRP A 418 3.81 4.96 -2.29
CA TRP A 418 4.74 5.57 -3.24
C TRP A 418 4.98 4.70 -4.48
N ARG A 419 5.11 3.39 -4.31
CA ARG A 419 5.24 2.46 -5.45
C ARG A 419 3.98 2.40 -6.30
N PHE A 420 2.78 2.50 -5.70
CA PHE A 420 1.52 2.63 -6.45
C PHE A 420 1.48 3.94 -7.24
N HIS A 421 1.86 5.05 -6.60
CA HIS A 421 1.94 6.36 -7.26
C HIS A 421 2.88 6.33 -8.49
N LEU A 422 4.07 5.72 -8.36
CA LEU A 422 5.02 5.58 -9.48
C LEU A 422 4.50 4.70 -10.63
N ARG A 423 3.55 3.77 -10.35
CA ARG A 423 2.87 2.95 -11.36
C ARG A 423 1.61 3.61 -11.93
N GLY A 424 1.26 4.81 -11.49
CA GLY A 424 0.05 5.52 -11.90
C GLY A 424 -1.24 4.95 -11.28
N VAL A 425 -1.14 4.13 -10.24
CA VAL A 425 -2.30 3.58 -9.52
C VAL A 425 -2.74 4.60 -8.47
N PRO A 426 -4.00 5.09 -8.48
CA PRO A 426 -4.45 6.19 -7.62
C PRO A 426 -4.77 5.71 -6.19
N ILE A 427 -3.83 5.06 -5.52
CA ILE A 427 -3.94 4.63 -4.11
C ILE A 427 -2.99 5.48 -3.26
N ARG A 428 -3.53 6.34 -2.39
CA ARG A 428 -2.76 7.12 -1.41
C ARG A 428 -2.73 6.48 -0.03
N GLY A 429 -3.64 5.54 0.25
CA GLY A 429 -3.74 4.80 1.49
C GLY A 429 -4.79 3.69 1.38
N ALA A 430 -4.81 2.78 2.34
CA ALA A 430 -5.82 1.73 2.42
C ALA A 430 -7.26 2.28 2.60
N TYR A 431 -7.39 3.55 2.98
CA TYR A 431 -8.66 4.29 3.03
C TYR A 431 -9.16 4.75 1.66
N ASP A 432 -8.32 4.73 0.63
CA ASP A 432 -8.74 5.07 -0.73
C ASP A 432 -9.54 3.92 -1.32
N VAL A 433 -10.83 4.04 -1.17
CA VAL A 433 -11.79 3.01 -1.58
C VAL A 433 -11.96 3.10 -3.08
N GLY A 434 -11.53 2.07 -3.79
CA GLY A 434 -11.55 2.01 -5.27
C GLY A 434 -12.93 2.11 -5.91
N TRP A 435 -14.03 2.11 -5.13
CA TRP A 435 -15.38 2.31 -5.66
C TRP A 435 -15.60 3.70 -6.26
N VAL A 436 -14.87 4.71 -5.75
CA VAL A 436 -14.92 6.08 -6.32
C VAL A 436 -14.43 6.08 -7.76
N SER A 437 -13.42 5.25 -8.07
CA SER A 437 -12.91 5.08 -9.43
C SER A 437 -13.80 4.18 -10.31
N GLU A 438 -14.69 3.39 -9.72
CA GLU A 438 -15.67 2.59 -10.47
C GLU A 438 -16.88 3.42 -10.92
N LEU A 439 -17.22 4.52 -10.23
CA LEU A 439 -18.25 5.48 -10.62
C LEU A 439 -17.66 6.52 -11.57
N THR A 440 -17.49 6.12 -12.84
CA THR A 440 -16.98 7.01 -13.88
C THR A 440 -18.10 7.80 -14.55
N ALA A 441 -17.75 8.92 -15.21
CA ALA A 441 -18.68 9.71 -16.02
C ALA A 441 -19.41 8.84 -17.06
N MET A 442 -18.73 7.85 -17.65
CA MET A 442 -19.34 6.90 -18.57
C MET A 442 -20.47 6.07 -17.94
N ARG A 443 -20.36 5.70 -16.66
CA ARG A 443 -21.42 4.98 -15.93
C ARG A 443 -22.54 5.89 -15.42
N LEU A 444 -22.25 7.17 -15.28
CA LEU A 444 -23.19 8.18 -14.81
C LEU A 444 -23.92 8.91 -15.95
N MET A 445 -23.37 8.85 -17.17
CA MET A 445 -23.95 9.61 -18.30
C MET A 445 -25.25 9.02 -18.80
N ARG A 446 -26.06 9.92 -19.35
CA ARG A 446 -27.28 9.62 -20.13
C ARG A 446 -26.99 9.85 -21.61
N GLY A 447 -27.56 9.03 -22.47
CA GLY A 447 -27.34 9.10 -23.91
C GLY A 447 -28.37 9.99 -24.66
N ASP A 448 -29.43 10.46 -24.00
CA ASP A 448 -30.48 11.28 -24.59
C ASP A 448 -30.09 12.77 -24.67
N VAL A 449 -28.98 13.06 -25.32
CA VAL A 449 -28.39 14.40 -25.41
C VAL A 449 -29.22 15.27 -26.37
N LYS A 450 -29.61 16.46 -25.89
CA LYS A 450 -30.27 17.47 -26.72
C LYS A 450 -29.23 18.47 -27.22
N THR A 451 -29.02 18.49 -28.51
CA THR A 451 -28.02 19.35 -29.16
C THR A 451 -28.65 20.29 -30.16
N ILE A 452 -27.99 21.42 -30.40
CA ILE A 452 -28.35 22.40 -31.44
C ILE A 452 -27.08 22.95 -32.08
N LEU A 453 -27.11 23.23 -33.39
CA LEU A 453 -25.99 23.83 -34.09
C LEU A 453 -25.82 25.30 -33.69
N THR A 454 -24.59 25.76 -33.49
CA THR A 454 -24.25 27.17 -33.17
C THR A 454 -24.77 28.16 -34.20
N THR A 455 -24.92 27.73 -35.44
CA THR A 455 -25.40 28.55 -36.57
C THR A 455 -26.91 28.69 -36.63
N GLN A 456 -27.66 27.92 -35.84
CA GLN A 456 -29.12 28.02 -35.81
C GLN A 456 -29.58 29.25 -35.02
N THR A 457 -30.81 29.72 -35.30
CA THR A 457 -31.36 30.91 -34.66
C THR A 457 -32.09 30.59 -33.35
N LEU A 458 -32.19 31.59 -32.47
CA LEU A 458 -32.94 31.52 -31.23
C LEU A 458 -34.41 31.08 -31.43
N ASP A 459 -35.06 31.56 -32.48
CA ASP A 459 -36.44 31.18 -32.84
C ASP A 459 -36.51 29.66 -33.16
N THR A 460 -35.55 29.12 -33.86
CA THR A 460 -35.47 27.69 -34.15
C THR A 460 -35.28 26.87 -32.86
N LEU A 461 -34.43 27.35 -31.94
CA LEU A 461 -34.23 26.70 -30.65
C LEU A 461 -35.51 26.69 -29.81
N ARG A 462 -36.22 27.81 -29.72
CA ARG A 462 -37.51 27.94 -29.01
C ARG A 462 -38.57 27.00 -29.57
N ARG A 463 -38.64 26.82 -30.90
CA ARG A 463 -39.56 25.88 -31.55
C ARG A 463 -39.20 24.42 -31.31
N LEU A 464 -37.92 24.06 -31.37
CA LEU A 464 -37.45 22.69 -31.14
C LEU A 464 -37.56 22.27 -29.67
N HIS A 465 -37.36 23.22 -28.77
CA HIS A 465 -37.41 23.01 -27.34
C HIS A 465 -38.32 24.03 -26.65
N PRO A 466 -39.67 23.80 -26.66
CA PRO A 466 -40.62 24.65 -25.95
C PRO A 466 -40.30 24.71 -24.44
N LEU A 467 -40.84 25.74 -23.80
CA LEU A 467 -40.66 25.94 -22.35
C LEU A 467 -41.04 24.67 -21.56
N GLY A 468 -40.14 24.18 -20.75
CA GLY A 468 -40.31 22.96 -19.95
C GLY A 468 -39.91 21.66 -20.66
N ALA A 469 -39.58 21.64 -21.96
CA ALA A 469 -39.15 20.44 -22.68
C ALA A 469 -37.71 20.02 -22.36
N ALA A 470 -36.87 21.00 -22.02
CA ALA A 470 -35.47 20.76 -21.59
C ALA A 470 -35.05 21.90 -20.65
N LYS A 471 -34.20 21.59 -19.67
CA LYS A 471 -33.54 22.61 -18.86
C LYS A 471 -32.23 23.08 -19.51
N THR A 472 -31.49 22.16 -20.12
CA THR A 472 -30.18 22.40 -20.73
C THR A 472 -30.15 21.83 -22.14
N VAL A 473 -29.60 22.57 -23.09
CA VAL A 473 -29.31 22.13 -24.46
C VAL A 473 -27.82 22.40 -24.72
N PHE A 474 -27.17 21.52 -25.44
CA PHE A 474 -25.74 21.65 -25.74
C PHE A 474 -25.56 22.19 -27.16
N ALA A 475 -24.82 23.28 -27.28
CA ALA A 475 -24.42 23.84 -28.57
C ALA A 475 -23.30 23.01 -29.18
N VAL A 476 -23.40 22.71 -30.46
CA VAL A 476 -22.39 22.01 -31.25
C VAL A 476 -22.04 22.78 -32.52
N GLU A 477 -20.78 22.74 -32.90
CA GLU A 477 -20.31 23.30 -34.16
C GLU A 477 -20.81 22.47 -35.36
N PRO A 478 -20.72 22.95 -36.60
CA PRO A 478 -21.10 22.19 -37.79
C PRO A 478 -20.31 20.87 -37.98
N ASP A 479 -19.11 20.75 -37.39
CA ASP A 479 -18.32 19.54 -37.38
C ASP A 479 -18.73 18.52 -36.30
N GLY A 480 -19.71 18.90 -35.45
CA GLY A 480 -20.23 18.09 -34.35
C GLY A 480 -19.46 18.21 -33.02
N SER A 481 -18.45 19.11 -32.96
CA SER A 481 -17.72 19.39 -31.73
C SER A 481 -18.53 20.22 -30.73
N TYR A 482 -18.34 19.98 -29.45
CA TYR A 482 -19.01 20.72 -28.37
C TYR A 482 -18.54 22.19 -28.34
N ALA A 483 -19.50 23.11 -28.32
CA ALA A 483 -19.27 24.55 -28.33
C ALA A 483 -19.75 25.27 -27.05
N GLY A 484 -20.62 24.66 -26.23
CA GLY A 484 -21.05 25.25 -24.97
C GLY A 484 -22.43 24.76 -24.49
N ILE A 485 -22.81 25.24 -23.33
CA ILE A 485 -24.09 24.96 -22.67
C ILE A 485 -25.03 26.13 -22.89
N ILE A 486 -26.30 25.84 -23.21
CA ILE A 486 -27.36 26.83 -23.34
C ILE A 486 -28.36 26.58 -22.21
N ASP A 487 -28.53 27.59 -21.36
CA ASP A 487 -29.57 27.61 -20.34
C ASP A 487 -30.93 27.98 -20.98
N MET A 488 -31.86 27.02 -20.96
CA MET A 488 -33.19 27.23 -21.53
C MET A 488 -34.04 28.24 -20.75
N GLY A 489 -33.71 28.52 -19.48
CA GLY A 489 -34.31 29.61 -18.71
C GLY A 489 -33.97 30.97 -19.34
N ALA A 490 -32.71 31.18 -19.69
CA ALA A 490 -32.28 32.40 -20.37
C ALA A 490 -32.85 32.53 -21.80
N VAL A 491 -33.02 31.42 -22.52
CA VAL A 491 -33.57 31.38 -23.87
C VAL A 491 -35.05 31.82 -23.91
N HIS A 492 -35.81 31.50 -22.88
CA HIS A 492 -37.23 31.84 -22.75
C HIS A 492 -37.47 33.07 -21.85
N ASP A 493 -36.45 33.87 -21.57
CA ASP A 493 -36.59 35.11 -20.82
C ASP A 493 -37.49 36.09 -21.64
N PRO A 494 -38.55 36.66 -21.01
CA PRO A 494 -39.43 37.63 -21.68
C PRO A 494 -38.73 38.91 -22.13
N SER A 495 -37.53 39.21 -21.61
CA SER A 495 -36.75 40.39 -22.01
C SER A 495 -36.13 40.27 -23.41
N LEU A 496 -35.98 39.02 -23.93
CA LEU A 496 -35.50 38.77 -25.29
C LEU A 496 -36.64 38.92 -26.30
N GLY A 497 -36.67 40.05 -27.00
CA GLY A 497 -37.71 40.43 -27.94
C GLY A 497 -37.64 39.71 -29.30
N ASP A 498 -38.59 40.07 -30.21
CA ASP A 498 -38.62 39.52 -31.57
C ASP A 498 -37.37 39.91 -32.41
N GLU A 499 -36.68 40.98 -32.06
CA GLU A 499 -35.41 41.39 -32.69
C GLU A 499 -34.27 40.39 -32.43
N ASP A 500 -34.28 39.76 -31.26
CA ASP A 500 -33.28 38.76 -30.86
C ASP A 500 -33.57 37.38 -31.48
N ALA A 501 -34.74 37.15 -32.05
CA ALA A 501 -35.17 35.88 -32.64
C ALA A 501 -34.22 35.33 -33.73
N LYS A 502 -33.46 36.22 -34.40
CA LYS A 502 -32.49 35.89 -35.46
C LYS A 502 -31.08 35.70 -34.95
N THR A 503 -30.80 35.95 -33.67
CA THR A 503 -29.47 35.80 -33.07
C THR A 503 -29.01 34.35 -33.18
N PRO A 504 -27.75 34.10 -33.62
CA PRO A 504 -27.18 32.75 -33.63
C PRO A 504 -27.10 32.18 -32.21
N VAL A 505 -27.48 30.92 -32.04
CA VAL A 505 -27.50 30.25 -30.75
C VAL A 505 -26.09 30.16 -30.14
N GLY A 506 -25.05 30.18 -30.97
CA GLY A 506 -23.66 30.19 -30.52
C GLY A 506 -23.28 31.36 -29.60
N GLU A 507 -23.96 32.53 -29.75
CA GLU A 507 -23.73 33.70 -28.88
C GLU A 507 -24.26 33.52 -27.46
N LEU A 508 -25.22 32.61 -27.27
CA LEU A 508 -25.80 32.26 -25.96
C LEU A 508 -25.08 31.09 -25.30
N ALA A 509 -24.23 30.40 -26.03
CA ALA A 509 -23.50 29.26 -25.51
C ALA A 509 -22.40 29.71 -24.52
N LYS A 510 -22.43 29.15 -23.31
CA LYS A 510 -21.47 29.40 -22.25
C LYS A 510 -20.75 28.11 -21.91
N HIS A 511 -19.67 28.18 -21.14
CA HIS A 511 -18.96 26.98 -20.62
C HIS A 511 -18.38 26.06 -21.71
N ALA A 512 -17.83 26.62 -22.79
CA ALA A 512 -17.23 25.86 -23.90
C ALA A 512 -16.07 24.92 -23.47
N ASP A 513 -15.38 25.24 -22.37
CA ASP A 513 -14.27 24.44 -21.86
C ASP A 513 -14.66 23.51 -20.67
N ASP A 514 -15.93 23.57 -20.27
CA ASP A 514 -16.45 22.75 -19.17
C ASP A 514 -17.13 21.49 -19.72
N PHE A 515 -16.37 20.39 -19.73
CA PHE A 515 -16.82 19.07 -20.16
C PHE A 515 -16.19 17.96 -19.32
N LEU A 516 -16.78 16.78 -19.37
CA LEU A 516 -16.31 15.56 -18.71
C LEU A 516 -15.73 14.59 -19.73
N ARG A 517 -14.82 13.73 -19.27
CA ARG A 517 -14.30 12.60 -20.05
C ARG A 517 -14.98 11.31 -19.58
N PRO A 518 -15.14 10.29 -20.43
CA PRO A 518 -15.74 9.02 -20.04
C PRO A 518 -15.07 8.34 -18.83
N GLY A 519 -13.75 8.54 -18.68
CA GLY A 519 -12.94 7.97 -17.59
C GLY A 519 -12.86 8.81 -16.30
N ASP A 520 -13.43 10.03 -16.29
CA ASP A 520 -13.39 10.87 -15.09
C ASP A 520 -14.18 10.22 -13.96
N ASP A 521 -13.58 10.10 -12.77
CA ASP A 521 -14.24 9.56 -11.59
C ASP A 521 -15.27 10.52 -11.00
N VAL A 522 -16.16 10.02 -10.16
CA VAL A 522 -17.26 10.81 -9.61
C VAL A 522 -16.79 12.03 -8.79
N ARG A 523 -15.61 11.98 -8.16
CA ARG A 523 -15.04 13.15 -7.44
C ARG A 523 -14.66 14.25 -8.43
N SER A 524 -13.95 13.88 -9.48
CA SER A 524 -13.60 14.80 -10.57
C SER A 524 -14.83 15.37 -11.25
N VAL A 525 -15.87 14.54 -11.44
CA VAL A 525 -17.18 14.98 -11.96
C VAL A 525 -17.81 16.01 -11.03
N LEU A 526 -17.91 15.74 -9.73
CA LEU A 526 -18.51 16.66 -8.76
C LEU A 526 -17.68 17.94 -8.60
N GLN A 527 -16.36 17.84 -8.60
CA GLN A 527 -15.48 19.01 -8.55
C GLN A 527 -15.67 19.92 -9.77
N ARG A 528 -15.88 19.32 -10.96
CA ARG A 528 -16.16 20.06 -12.18
C ARG A 528 -17.51 20.79 -12.10
N PHE A 529 -18.55 20.15 -11.54
CA PHE A 529 -19.84 20.80 -11.28
C PHE A 529 -19.70 21.98 -10.32
N CYS A 530 -18.97 21.83 -9.22
CA CYS A 530 -18.71 22.91 -8.26
C CYS A 530 -17.94 24.09 -8.89
N SER A 531 -17.03 23.83 -9.84
CA SER A 531 -16.26 24.92 -10.48
C SER A 531 -17.00 25.61 -11.62
N ALA A 532 -17.85 24.88 -12.34
CA ALA A 532 -18.62 25.42 -13.47
C ALA A 532 -19.98 26.02 -13.06
N GLU A 533 -20.49 25.68 -11.86
CA GLU A 533 -21.80 26.12 -11.35
C GLU A 533 -22.96 25.86 -12.31
N VAL A 534 -22.97 24.68 -12.95
CA VAL A 534 -23.99 24.27 -13.95
C VAL A 534 -24.73 23.01 -13.49
N GLU A 535 -26.01 22.86 -13.95
CA GLU A 535 -26.83 21.68 -13.59
C GLU A 535 -26.48 20.43 -14.41
N ALA A 536 -25.86 20.57 -15.58
CA ALA A 536 -25.52 19.46 -16.47
C ALA A 536 -24.21 19.75 -17.23
N LEU A 537 -23.36 18.73 -17.34
CA LEU A 537 -22.10 18.76 -18.10
C LEU A 537 -22.11 17.68 -19.19
N PRO A 538 -21.65 18.00 -20.41
CA PRO A 538 -21.50 17.02 -21.47
C PRO A 538 -20.31 16.10 -21.20
N VAL A 539 -20.40 14.86 -21.64
CA VAL A 539 -19.30 13.91 -21.70
C VAL A 539 -18.82 13.86 -23.14
N VAL A 540 -17.54 14.17 -23.38
CA VAL A 540 -16.97 14.21 -24.74
C VAL A 540 -15.96 13.09 -24.95
N THR A 541 -15.80 12.63 -26.19
CA THR A 541 -14.89 11.53 -26.58
C THR A 541 -13.44 11.80 -26.15
N SER A 542 -12.94 12.99 -26.45
CA SER A 542 -11.60 13.42 -26.10
C SER A 542 -11.50 14.95 -26.07
N PRO A 543 -10.48 15.53 -25.41
CA PRO A 543 -10.26 16.99 -25.41
C PRO A 543 -9.99 17.57 -26.81
N THR A 544 -9.54 16.74 -27.75
CA THR A 544 -9.23 17.16 -29.13
C THR A 544 -10.42 16.99 -30.08
N ASP A 545 -11.22 15.93 -29.91
CA ASP A 545 -12.36 15.61 -30.80
C ASP A 545 -13.69 16.14 -30.25
N ARG A 546 -13.79 16.55 -29.01
CA ARG A 546 -14.92 17.20 -28.33
C ARG A 546 -16.32 16.75 -28.74
N ARG A 547 -16.50 15.56 -29.36
CA ARG A 547 -17.84 15.05 -29.73
C ARG A 547 -18.57 14.56 -28.50
N ILE A 548 -19.80 14.98 -28.33
CA ILE A 548 -20.62 14.63 -27.17
C ILE A 548 -21.09 13.19 -27.31
N VAL A 549 -20.79 12.35 -26.30
CA VAL A 549 -21.25 10.95 -26.20
C VAL A 549 -22.38 10.76 -25.18
N GLY A 550 -22.58 11.74 -24.31
CA GLY A 550 -23.61 11.73 -23.28
C GLY A 550 -23.52 12.98 -22.42
N TYR A 551 -24.32 13.04 -21.38
CA TYR A 551 -24.27 14.11 -20.38
C TYR A 551 -24.52 13.57 -18.97
N VAL A 552 -24.04 14.26 -17.98
CA VAL A 552 -24.25 13.96 -16.55
C VAL A 552 -24.95 15.16 -15.93
N THR A 553 -25.94 14.92 -15.05
CA THR A 553 -26.53 15.97 -14.22
C THR A 553 -25.94 15.92 -12.80
N GLU A 554 -25.72 17.09 -12.19
CA GLU A 554 -25.20 17.21 -10.84
C GLU A 554 -26.02 16.41 -9.82
N ALA A 555 -27.33 16.58 -9.84
CA ALA A 555 -28.26 15.90 -8.94
C ALA A 555 -28.18 14.37 -9.04
N TYR A 556 -27.97 13.82 -10.26
CA TYR A 556 -27.83 12.38 -10.45
C TYR A 556 -26.48 11.89 -9.96
N ALA A 557 -25.41 12.62 -10.25
CA ALA A 557 -24.07 12.29 -9.78
C ALA A 557 -24.01 12.28 -8.23
N LEU A 558 -24.54 13.31 -7.56
CA LEU A 558 -24.64 13.39 -6.11
C LEU A 558 -25.48 12.25 -5.51
N ARG A 559 -26.65 11.96 -6.11
CA ARG A 559 -27.50 10.85 -5.65
C ARG A 559 -26.78 9.51 -5.75
N ARG A 560 -26.13 9.24 -6.86
CA ARG A 560 -25.37 7.99 -7.05
C ARG A 560 -24.19 7.90 -6.10
N TYR A 561 -23.50 9.01 -5.87
CA TYR A 561 -22.41 9.10 -4.89
C TYR A 561 -22.90 8.81 -3.47
N SER A 562 -24.01 9.46 -3.04
CA SER A 562 -24.59 9.23 -1.71
C SER A 562 -25.10 7.80 -1.52
N GLN A 563 -25.79 7.23 -2.52
CA GLN A 563 -26.26 5.84 -2.47
C GLN A 563 -25.10 4.85 -2.33
N GLU A 564 -24.02 5.07 -3.06
CA GLU A 564 -22.85 4.20 -2.98
C GLU A 564 -22.13 4.35 -1.63
N LEU A 565 -22.08 5.57 -1.10
CA LEU A 565 -21.53 5.86 0.23
C LEU A 565 -22.34 5.17 1.35
N GLU A 566 -23.68 5.23 1.27
CA GLU A 566 -24.57 4.55 2.22
C GLU A 566 -24.45 3.03 2.12
N ARG A 567 -24.38 2.49 0.90
CA ARG A 567 -24.15 1.07 0.68
C ARG A 567 -22.83 0.59 1.32
N GLN A 568 -21.79 1.37 1.17
CA GLN A 568 -20.47 1.07 1.74
C GLN A 568 -20.49 1.14 3.27
N ARG A 569 -21.13 2.16 3.84
CA ARG A 569 -21.33 2.24 5.29
C ARG A 569 -22.12 1.06 5.84
N GLY A 570 -23.19 0.65 5.15
CA GLY A 570 -23.95 -0.53 5.54
C GLY A 570 -23.14 -1.83 5.45
N GLU A 571 -22.30 -1.98 4.40
CA GLU A 571 -21.37 -3.11 4.27
C GLU A 571 -20.30 -3.10 5.37
N GLU A 572 -19.75 -1.93 5.72
CA GLU A 572 -18.76 -1.76 6.79
C GLU A 572 -19.32 -2.04 8.20
N LEU A 573 -20.55 -1.62 8.45
CA LEU A 573 -21.23 -1.86 9.72
C LEU A 573 -21.81 -3.28 9.85
N GLY A 574 -21.75 -4.09 8.78
CA GLY A 574 -22.35 -5.41 8.75
C GLY A 574 -23.89 -5.37 8.74
N GLU A 575 -24.47 -4.21 8.45
CA GLU A 575 -25.91 -4.07 8.30
C GLU A 575 -26.35 -4.75 7.00
N ARG A 576 -27.19 -5.79 7.12
CA ARG A 576 -27.86 -6.37 5.94
C ARG A 576 -28.77 -5.30 5.35
N SER A 577 -28.60 -4.97 4.08
CA SER A 577 -29.59 -4.21 3.35
C SER A 577 -30.95 -4.88 3.52
N LEU A 578 -31.86 -4.26 4.27
CA LEU A 578 -33.22 -4.75 4.50
C LEU A 578 -34.07 -4.78 3.19
N TYR A 579 -33.54 -4.23 2.10
CA TYR A 579 -34.24 -4.07 0.82
C TYR A 579 -33.47 -4.60 -0.41
N GLY A 580 -32.43 -5.38 -0.22
CA GLY A 580 -31.71 -6.04 -1.32
C GLY A 580 -32.30 -7.43 -1.61
N ARG A 581 -33.35 -7.51 -2.43
CA ARG A 581 -33.65 -8.70 -3.22
C ARG A 581 -32.82 -8.64 -4.49
N ASP A 582 -31.94 -9.62 -4.69
CA ASP A 582 -31.52 -10.14 -5.99
C ASP A 582 -31.92 -11.60 -6.10
#